data_1328c1c33969ff07a0a1a83f1e0e9e46
#
_entry.id   1328c1c33969ff07a0a1a83f1e0e9e46
#
_cell.length_a   1.000
_cell.length_b   1.000
_cell.length_c   1.000
_cell.angle_alpha   90.00
_cell.angle_beta   90.00
_cell.angle_gamma   90.00
#
_symmetry.space_group_name_H-M   'P 1'
#
loop_
_entity.id
_entity.type
_entity.pdbx_description
1 polymer ?
#
loop_
_entity_poly.entity_id
_entity_poly.type
_entity_poly.pdbx_seq_one_letter_code
_entity_poly.pdbx_strand_id
1 'polypeptide(L)'
;SGEGPRVLEGFFGNIEGIEPYSAEDRRGPGLPDGPFDLQFQHHFRNHPECYVALVGVSEPRAVELAGTPVPRVPDLDAVEQGWTWSPSMPGLVVRLHSPAKAPVSVRLSGLNPRPAATEEIQWTFDTDSEGWTADHDLAPFEIRNGALVCKPTGGDPYLTVRLAGLDAAGFPRVRIRYRTSQNSSMQLFWASSAGYAAERSLTVPVQGGNEWRTVDVDLSAVPTWQGIMVGFRIDPPAVGIELDEVRFLPGIPDP
;
A
#
# COMPACT_ATOMS: atom_id res chain seq x y z
N SER A 1 -22.84 -2.33 4.90
CA SER A 1 -22.69 -2.58 3.47
C SER A 1 -21.20 -2.76 3.21
N GLY A 2 -20.71 -4.01 3.30
CA GLY A 2 -19.32 -4.37 3.05
C GLY A 2 -18.96 -4.12 1.59
N GLU A 3 -17.85 -3.41 1.35
CA GLU A 3 -17.28 -3.31 0.02
C GLU A 3 -16.69 -4.67 -0.36
N GLY A 4 -17.03 -5.18 -1.56
CA GLY A 4 -16.52 -6.46 -2.07
C GLY A 4 -15.00 -6.46 -2.32
N PRO A 5 -14.41 -7.65 -2.62
CA PRO A 5 -12.97 -7.74 -2.89
C PRO A 5 -12.61 -6.84 -4.05
N ARG A 6 -11.56 -6.04 -3.86
CA ARG A 6 -11.03 -5.17 -4.92
C ARG A 6 -9.97 -5.94 -5.68
N VAL A 7 -10.19 -6.12 -6.98
CA VAL A 7 -9.18 -6.62 -7.89
C VAL A 7 -8.33 -5.44 -8.32
N LEU A 8 -7.07 -5.45 -7.91
CA LEU A 8 -6.09 -4.49 -8.37
C LEU A 8 -5.26 -5.13 -9.47
N GLU A 9 -5.45 -4.66 -10.68
CA GLU A 9 -4.47 -4.87 -11.74
C GLU A 9 -3.40 -3.79 -11.57
N GLY A 10 -2.29 -4.12 -10.95
CA GLY A 10 -1.23 -3.17 -10.66
C GLY A 10 0.14 -3.82 -10.70
N PHE A 11 1.11 -3.05 -11.16
CA PHE A 11 2.52 -3.43 -11.19
C PHE A 11 3.15 -3.33 -9.81
N PHE A 12 3.73 -4.43 -9.34
CA PHE A 12 4.72 -4.43 -8.28
C PHE A 12 6.03 -4.98 -8.85
N GLY A 13 6.94 -4.11 -9.27
CA GLY A 13 8.27 -4.49 -9.70
C GLY A 13 8.93 -3.42 -10.58
N ASN A 14 10.23 -3.20 -10.40
CA ASN A 14 11.07 -2.44 -11.31
C ASN A 14 11.22 -3.22 -12.63
N ILE A 15 10.27 -3.08 -13.53
CA ILE A 15 10.44 -3.51 -14.91
C ILE A 15 10.41 -2.26 -15.76
N GLU A 16 11.56 -1.87 -16.30
CA GLU A 16 11.66 -0.78 -17.26
C GLU A 16 10.72 -1.06 -18.45
N GLY A 17 9.89 -0.09 -18.81
CA GLY A 17 9.08 -0.11 -20.02
C GLY A 17 7.64 -0.55 -19.88
N ILE A 18 7.10 -0.64 -18.67
CA ILE A 18 5.68 -0.96 -18.46
C ILE A 18 4.94 0.29 -18.02
N GLU A 19 4.01 0.74 -18.87
CA GLU A 19 3.09 1.79 -18.47
C GLU A 19 2.17 1.29 -17.36
N PRO A 20 1.96 2.08 -16.28
CA PRO A 20 1.05 1.72 -15.22
C PRO A 20 -0.36 1.55 -15.80
N TYR A 21 -0.93 0.40 -15.59
CA TYR A 21 -2.29 0.10 -15.97
C TYR A 21 -3.23 0.87 -15.03
N SER A 22 -4.13 1.67 -15.59
CA SER A 22 -5.22 2.22 -14.80
C SER A 22 -6.19 1.07 -14.49
N ALA A 23 -6.16 0.58 -13.26
CA ALA A 23 -7.17 -0.32 -12.77
C ALA A 23 -8.52 0.42 -12.79
N GLU A 24 -9.42 0.02 -13.64
CA GLU A 24 -10.83 0.32 -13.43
C GLU A 24 -11.22 -0.40 -12.13
N ASP A 25 -11.57 0.38 -11.13
CA ASP A 25 -12.09 -0.12 -9.85
C ASP A 25 -13.40 -0.86 -10.13
N ARG A 26 -13.32 -2.13 -10.45
CA ARG A 26 -14.50 -2.98 -10.62
C ARG A 26 -14.98 -3.37 -9.25
N ARG A 27 -15.83 -2.53 -8.67
CA ARG A 27 -16.61 -2.88 -7.47
C ARG A 27 -17.50 -4.06 -7.83
N GLY A 28 -17.07 -5.24 -7.42
CA GLY A 28 -17.93 -6.43 -7.46
C GLY A 28 -19.15 -6.27 -6.54
N PRO A 29 -20.16 -7.12 -6.66
CA PRO A 29 -21.22 -7.21 -5.67
C PRO A 29 -20.58 -7.45 -4.30
N GLY A 30 -21.19 -6.95 -3.23
CA GLY A 30 -20.69 -7.09 -1.86
C GLY A 30 -20.22 -8.52 -1.56
N LEU A 31 -19.18 -8.65 -0.71
CA LEU A 31 -18.64 -9.96 -0.36
C LEU A 31 -19.74 -10.85 0.22
N PRO A 32 -19.82 -12.12 -0.20
CA PRO A 32 -20.72 -13.08 0.43
C PRO A 32 -20.29 -13.34 1.89
N ASP A 33 -21.24 -13.69 2.74
CA ASP A 33 -21.00 -14.00 4.16
C ASP A 33 -20.20 -15.31 4.40
N GLY A 34 -19.81 -16.01 3.33
CA GLY A 34 -19.11 -17.30 3.38
C GLY A 34 -18.11 -17.49 2.24
N PRO A 35 -17.55 -18.71 2.11
CA PRO A 35 -16.61 -19.02 1.04
C PRO A 35 -17.18 -18.75 -0.35
N PHE A 36 -16.38 -18.17 -1.23
CA PHE A 36 -16.77 -17.84 -2.59
C PHE A 36 -15.66 -18.12 -3.60
N ASP A 37 -16.05 -18.23 -4.86
CA ASP A 37 -15.11 -18.30 -5.99
C ASP A 37 -15.15 -16.98 -6.75
N LEU A 38 -14.00 -16.55 -7.22
CA LEU A 38 -13.87 -15.37 -8.07
C LEU A 38 -13.34 -15.80 -9.44
N GLN A 39 -13.94 -15.28 -10.50
CA GLN A 39 -13.46 -15.49 -11.85
C GLN A 39 -13.44 -14.16 -12.60
N PHE A 40 -12.33 -13.90 -13.30
CA PHE A 40 -12.19 -12.73 -14.17
C PHE A 40 -11.36 -13.06 -15.40
N GLN A 41 -11.40 -12.19 -16.42
CA GLN A 41 -10.49 -12.27 -17.56
C GLN A 41 -9.48 -11.14 -17.49
N HIS A 42 -8.20 -11.50 -17.61
CA HIS A 42 -7.12 -10.54 -17.77
C HIS A 42 -6.78 -10.37 -19.24
N HIS A 43 -6.68 -9.12 -19.68
CA HIS A 43 -6.33 -8.74 -21.05
C HIS A 43 -4.94 -8.12 -21.08
N PHE A 44 -4.00 -8.79 -21.74
CA PHE A 44 -2.64 -8.28 -21.92
C PHE A 44 -2.63 -7.21 -23.01
N ARG A 45 -2.16 -5.99 -22.68
CA ARG A 45 -2.05 -4.91 -23.67
C ARG A 45 -0.66 -4.84 -24.29
N ASN A 46 0.34 -4.47 -23.53
CA ASN A 46 1.68 -4.17 -24.02
C ASN A 46 2.71 -5.25 -23.69
N HIS A 47 2.52 -5.95 -22.61
CA HIS A 47 3.44 -6.97 -22.11
C HIS A 47 2.80 -8.36 -22.05
N PRO A 48 3.58 -9.45 -22.30
CA PRO A 48 3.08 -10.80 -22.14
C PRO A 48 2.98 -11.25 -20.68
N GLU A 49 3.44 -10.44 -19.73
CA GLU A 49 3.45 -10.73 -18.29
C GLU A 49 2.70 -9.67 -17.50
N CYS A 50 2.07 -10.11 -16.42
CA CYS A 50 1.34 -9.24 -15.51
C CYS A 50 1.29 -9.86 -14.10
N TYR A 51 1.23 -8.99 -13.08
CA TYR A 51 0.93 -9.39 -11.71
C TYR A 51 -0.45 -8.86 -11.34
N VAL A 52 -1.31 -9.76 -10.88
CA VAL A 52 -2.64 -9.39 -10.36
C VAL A 52 -2.61 -9.54 -8.86
N ALA A 53 -2.91 -8.47 -8.13
CA ALA A 53 -3.02 -8.48 -6.68
C ALA A 53 -4.46 -8.34 -6.23
N LEU A 54 -4.91 -9.24 -5.35
CA LEU A 54 -6.20 -9.17 -4.68
C LEU A 54 -5.98 -8.89 -3.20
N VAL A 55 -6.66 -7.86 -2.71
CA VAL A 55 -6.59 -7.42 -1.33
C VAL A 55 -7.92 -7.69 -0.61
N GLY A 56 -7.87 -7.98 0.69
CA GLY A 56 -9.08 -8.20 1.49
C GLY A 56 -9.67 -9.60 1.37
N VAL A 57 -8.94 -10.55 0.80
CA VAL A 57 -9.36 -11.94 0.71
C VAL A 57 -8.41 -12.86 1.48
N SER A 58 -8.92 -14.00 1.94
CA SER A 58 -8.11 -15.05 2.53
C SER A 58 -7.24 -15.74 1.46
N GLU A 59 -6.32 -16.60 1.92
CA GLU A 59 -5.62 -17.49 1.03
C GLU A 59 -6.62 -18.36 0.23
N PRO A 60 -6.53 -18.40 -1.11
CA PRO A 60 -7.40 -19.26 -1.91
C PRO A 60 -7.02 -20.73 -1.72
N ARG A 61 -8.00 -21.61 -1.90
CA ARG A 61 -7.74 -23.06 -1.93
C ARG A 61 -7.02 -23.47 -3.21
N ALA A 62 -7.34 -22.83 -4.33
CA ALA A 62 -6.74 -23.07 -5.63
C ALA A 62 -6.81 -21.83 -6.52
N VAL A 63 -5.80 -21.72 -7.41
CA VAL A 63 -5.76 -20.73 -8.50
C VAL A 63 -5.61 -21.49 -9.81
N GLU A 64 -6.48 -21.16 -10.78
CA GLU A 64 -6.48 -21.75 -12.11
C GLU A 64 -6.33 -20.64 -13.17
N LEU A 65 -5.49 -20.89 -14.16
CA LEU A 65 -5.32 -20.05 -15.34
C LEU A 65 -5.80 -20.81 -16.57
N ALA A 66 -6.77 -20.27 -17.29
CA ALA A 66 -7.42 -20.94 -18.43
C ALA A 66 -7.84 -22.39 -18.12
N GLY A 67 -8.33 -22.65 -16.90
CA GLY A 67 -8.76 -23.96 -16.43
C GLY A 67 -7.63 -24.89 -15.99
N THR A 68 -6.38 -24.43 -16.00
CA THR A 68 -5.22 -25.22 -15.55
C THR A 68 -4.77 -24.72 -14.17
N PRO A 69 -4.69 -25.60 -13.14
CA PRO A 69 -4.16 -25.22 -11.84
C PRO A 69 -2.73 -24.72 -11.94
N VAL A 70 -2.41 -23.63 -11.24
CA VAL A 70 -1.04 -23.10 -11.13
C VAL A 70 -0.51 -23.23 -9.71
N PRO A 71 0.81 -23.43 -9.54
CA PRO A 71 1.38 -23.69 -8.24
C PRO A 71 1.41 -22.46 -7.35
N ARG A 72 1.25 -22.67 -6.04
CA ARG A 72 1.68 -21.72 -5.04
C ARG A 72 3.19 -21.75 -4.93
N VAL A 73 3.83 -20.57 -4.98
CA VAL A 73 5.29 -20.45 -4.91
C VAL A 73 5.68 -19.35 -3.93
N PRO A 74 6.83 -19.47 -3.26
CA PRO A 74 7.34 -18.43 -2.38
C PRO A 74 7.91 -17.23 -3.16
N ASP A 75 8.42 -17.48 -4.37
CA ASP A 75 9.03 -16.49 -5.24
C ASP A 75 8.38 -16.56 -6.63
N LEU A 76 7.64 -15.51 -6.97
CA LEU A 76 6.95 -15.41 -8.26
C LEU A 76 7.93 -15.13 -9.41
N ASP A 77 9.09 -14.56 -9.15
CA ASP A 77 10.07 -14.25 -10.20
C ASP A 77 10.83 -15.51 -10.68
N ALA A 78 10.77 -16.57 -9.89
CA ALA A 78 11.37 -17.86 -10.25
C ALA A 78 10.52 -18.72 -11.21
N VAL A 79 9.29 -18.31 -11.54
CA VAL A 79 8.34 -19.08 -12.36
C VAL A 79 7.66 -18.21 -13.40
N GLU A 80 7.22 -18.81 -14.52
CA GLU A 80 6.44 -18.08 -15.54
C GLU A 80 5.02 -17.78 -15.06
N GLN A 81 4.41 -18.72 -14.35
CA GLN A 81 3.05 -18.59 -13.80
C GLN A 81 2.99 -19.20 -12.40
N GLY A 82 2.30 -18.53 -11.50
CA GLY A 82 2.16 -18.98 -10.13
C GLY A 82 1.44 -17.96 -9.27
N TRP A 83 1.29 -18.29 -8.01
CA TRP A 83 0.70 -17.37 -7.05
C TRP A 83 1.36 -17.47 -5.69
N THR A 84 1.30 -16.40 -4.95
CA THR A 84 1.70 -16.32 -3.55
C THR A 84 0.64 -15.60 -2.73
N TRP A 85 0.61 -15.88 -1.46
CA TRP A 85 -0.27 -15.18 -0.51
C TRP A 85 0.50 -14.95 0.78
N SER A 86 0.31 -13.76 1.35
CA SER A 86 0.94 -13.39 2.61
C SER A 86 -0.09 -12.83 3.58
N PRO A 87 -0.09 -13.29 4.84
CA PRO A 87 -0.96 -12.74 5.88
C PRO A 87 -0.53 -11.35 6.35
N SER A 88 0.75 -11.02 6.27
CA SER A 88 1.31 -9.71 6.62
C SER A 88 1.13 -8.68 5.50
N MET A 89 1.06 -9.13 4.25
CA MET A 89 0.58 -8.34 3.13
C MET A 89 -0.84 -8.81 2.84
N PRO A 90 -1.88 -8.02 3.12
CA PRO A 90 -3.25 -8.46 2.92
C PRO A 90 -3.53 -8.66 1.44
N GLY A 91 -3.15 -9.79 0.90
CA GLY A 91 -3.42 -10.04 -0.49
C GLY A 91 -2.84 -11.31 -1.07
N LEU A 92 -3.46 -11.70 -2.15
CA LEU A 92 -3.03 -12.71 -3.09
C LEU A 92 -2.34 -12.01 -4.25
N VAL A 93 -1.16 -12.48 -4.66
CA VAL A 93 -0.51 -12.03 -5.89
C VAL A 93 -0.41 -13.21 -6.85
N VAL A 94 -0.91 -13.03 -8.07
CA VAL A 94 -0.86 -14.03 -9.14
C VAL A 94 0.01 -13.49 -10.27
N ARG A 95 1.05 -14.23 -10.68
CA ARG A 95 1.81 -13.94 -11.89
C ARG A 95 1.15 -14.63 -13.07
N LEU A 96 0.83 -13.85 -14.09
CA LEU A 96 0.24 -14.29 -15.35
C LEU A 96 1.25 -14.11 -16.47
N HIS A 97 1.33 -15.11 -17.36
CA HIS A 97 2.14 -15.06 -18.57
C HIS A 97 1.31 -15.50 -19.77
N SER A 98 1.35 -14.74 -20.86
CA SER A 98 0.74 -15.10 -22.15
C SER A 98 1.60 -14.61 -23.30
N PRO A 99 2.47 -15.45 -23.89
CA PRO A 99 3.34 -15.05 -24.99
C PRO A 99 2.60 -14.46 -26.20
N ALA A 100 1.40 -14.97 -26.46
CA ALA A 100 0.53 -14.48 -27.53
C ALA A 100 -0.28 -13.23 -27.14
N LYS A 101 -0.15 -12.75 -25.89
CA LYS A 101 -0.99 -11.68 -25.31
C LYS A 101 -2.50 -11.97 -25.40
N ALA A 102 -2.86 -13.24 -25.51
CA ALA A 102 -4.25 -13.66 -25.51
C ALA A 102 -4.87 -13.45 -24.11
N PRO A 103 -6.15 -13.12 -24.01
CA PRO A 103 -6.83 -13.04 -22.73
C PRO A 103 -6.71 -14.35 -21.95
N VAL A 104 -6.46 -14.25 -20.64
CA VAL A 104 -6.37 -15.40 -19.74
C VAL A 104 -7.49 -15.33 -18.72
N SER A 105 -8.27 -16.40 -18.63
CA SER A 105 -9.26 -16.56 -17.56
C SER A 105 -8.54 -16.97 -16.28
N VAL A 106 -8.78 -16.21 -15.22
CA VAL A 106 -8.26 -16.48 -13.87
C VAL A 106 -9.42 -16.91 -13.00
N ARG A 107 -9.31 -18.06 -12.35
CA ARG A 107 -10.27 -18.55 -11.36
C ARG A 107 -9.59 -18.77 -10.02
N LEU A 108 -10.18 -18.25 -8.98
CA LEU A 108 -9.76 -18.39 -7.59
C LEU A 108 -10.85 -19.11 -6.85
N SER A 109 -10.54 -20.22 -6.18
CA SER A 109 -11.53 -21.03 -5.49
C SER A 109 -11.34 -21.02 -3.99
N GLY A 110 -12.45 -21.05 -3.25
CA GLY A 110 -12.46 -21.17 -1.79
C GLY A 110 -11.91 -19.96 -1.06
N LEU A 111 -12.11 -18.76 -1.63
CA LEU A 111 -11.85 -17.50 -0.95
C LEU A 111 -12.83 -17.30 0.20
N ASN A 112 -12.36 -16.70 1.29
CA ASN A 112 -13.23 -16.18 2.34
C ASN A 112 -13.02 -14.68 2.46
N PRO A 113 -14.03 -13.91 2.84
CA PRO A 113 -13.84 -12.53 3.21
C PRO A 113 -12.80 -12.47 4.32
N ARG A 114 -11.78 -11.66 4.16
CA ARG A 114 -10.84 -11.41 5.24
C ARG A 114 -11.51 -10.44 6.20
N PRO A 115 -11.49 -10.70 7.52
CA PRO A 115 -11.88 -9.67 8.48
C PRO A 115 -11.03 -8.42 8.23
N ALA A 116 -11.62 -7.25 8.49
CA ALA A 116 -10.90 -5.98 8.42
C ALA A 116 -9.54 -6.12 9.11
N ALA A 117 -8.51 -5.51 8.53
CA ALA A 117 -7.16 -5.60 9.10
C ALA A 117 -7.21 -5.23 10.58
N THR A 118 -6.82 -6.16 11.43
CA THR A 118 -6.77 -5.98 12.89
C THR A 118 -5.36 -5.64 13.36
N GLU A 119 -4.38 -5.78 12.48
CA GLU A 119 -2.97 -5.51 12.80
C GLU A 119 -2.58 -4.11 12.29
N GLU A 120 -1.92 -3.37 13.14
CA GLU A 120 -1.35 -2.06 12.82
C GLU A 120 -0.18 -2.23 11.85
N ILE A 121 -0.08 -1.33 10.87
CA ILE A 121 1.10 -1.21 10.01
C ILE A 121 1.96 -0.11 10.61
N GLN A 122 3.20 -0.45 11.01
CA GLN A 122 4.05 0.47 11.75
C GLN A 122 5.50 0.44 11.29
N TRP A 123 6.16 1.57 11.48
CA TRP A 123 7.61 1.78 11.37
C TRP A 123 8.07 2.43 12.66
N THR A 124 9.09 1.86 13.30
CA THR A 124 9.61 2.31 14.60
C THR A 124 11.00 2.91 14.51
N PHE A 125 11.70 2.71 13.40
CA PHE A 125 13.02 3.26 13.11
C PHE A 125 14.13 2.90 14.13
N ASP A 126 13.94 1.79 14.84
CA ASP A 126 14.88 1.38 15.90
C ASP A 126 16.29 1.11 15.39
N THR A 127 16.41 0.54 14.18
CA THR A 127 17.70 0.08 13.63
C THR A 127 18.02 0.66 12.26
N ASP A 128 17.01 0.92 11.42
CA ASP A 128 17.18 1.43 10.07
C ASP A 128 15.95 2.24 9.60
N SER A 129 15.90 2.63 8.35
CA SER A 129 14.78 3.40 7.80
C SER A 129 13.54 2.55 7.45
N GLU A 130 13.58 1.24 7.67
CA GLU A 130 12.47 0.30 7.44
C GLU A 130 11.77 0.49 6.07
N GLY A 131 12.58 0.75 5.02
CA GLY A 131 12.11 0.93 3.66
C GLY A 131 11.69 2.36 3.28
N TRP A 132 11.80 3.32 4.21
CA TRP A 132 11.66 4.73 3.84
C TRP A 132 12.90 5.23 3.10
N THR A 133 12.68 6.12 2.12
CA THR A 133 13.72 6.73 1.29
C THR A 133 13.69 8.25 1.38
N ALA A 134 14.89 8.88 1.39
CA ALA A 134 15.04 10.32 1.26
C ALA A 134 15.07 10.65 -0.24
N ASP A 135 13.91 11.01 -0.83
CA ASP A 135 13.80 11.09 -2.28
C ASP A 135 14.17 12.45 -2.86
N HIS A 136 13.86 13.54 -2.15
CA HIS A 136 14.13 14.88 -2.68
C HIS A 136 14.45 15.86 -1.56
N ASP A 137 15.40 16.74 -1.79
CA ASP A 137 15.82 17.84 -0.90
C ASP A 137 15.98 17.43 0.58
N LEU A 138 16.38 16.18 0.82
CA LEU A 138 16.71 15.63 2.13
C LEU A 138 18.16 15.12 2.14
N ALA A 139 18.86 15.34 3.25
CA ALA A 139 20.10 14.65 3.51
C ALA A 139 19.83 13.12 3.68
N PRO A 140 20.84 12.26 3.42
CA PRO A 140 20.74 10.85 3.77
C PRO A 140 20.26 10.68 5.20
N PHE A 141 19.41 9.69 5.43
CA PHE A 141 18.87 9.43 6.76
C PHE A 141 19.95 9.04 7.77
N GLU A 142 19.78 9.51 8.98
CA GLU A 142 20.47 9.03 10.16
C GLU A 142 19.45 8.39 11.09
N ILE A 143 19.77 7.23 11.65
CA ILE A 143 19.03 6.70 12.79
C ILE A 143 19.75 7.16 14.07
N ARG A 144 19.03 7.88 14.91
CA ARG A 144 19.59 8.41 16.13
C ARG A 144 18.68 8.11 17.32
N ASN A 145 19.17 7.29 18.24
CA ASN A 145 18.42 6.87 19.43
C ASN A 145 17.04 6.28 19.08
N GLY A 146 16.97 5.43 18.06
CA GLY A 146 15.73 4.80 17.62
C GLY A 146 14.77 5.74 16.88
N ALA A 147 15.28 6.77 16.23
CA ALA A 147 14.46 7.71 15.45
C ALA A 147 15.10 8.05 14.11
N LEU A 148 14.26 8.21 13.09
CA LEU A 148 14.63 8.64 11.75
C LEU A 148 14.81 10.16 11.72
N VAL A 149 16.03 10.63 11.44
CA VAL A 149 16.34 12.06 11.38
C VAL A 149 16.19 12.56 9.96
N CYS A 150 15.21 13.44 9.73
CA CYS A 150 14.94 14.08 8.44
C CYS A 150 15.48 15.50 8.44
N LYS A 151 16.54 15.76 7.65
CA LYS A 151 17.20 17.06 7.50
C LYS A 151 16.96 17.62 6.11
N PRO A 152 16.10 18.64 5.95
CA PRO A 152 15.91 19.33 4.68
C PRO A 152 17.21 19.98 4.19
N THR A 153 17.46 19.90 2.88
CA THR A 153 18.60 20.50 2.17
C THR A 153 18.18 21.47 1.07
N GLY A 154 16.87 21.54 0.80
CA GLY A 154 16.30 22.39 -0.24
C GLY A 154 14.87 22.81 0.06
N GLY A 155 14.14 23.24 -0.98
CA GLY A 155 12.82 23.87 -0.84
C GLY A 155 11.62 22.94 -0.93
N ASP A 156 11.81 21.69 -1.38
CA ASP A 156 10.74 20.69 -1.53
C ASP A 156 11.18 19.34 -0.93
N PRO A 157 11.47 19.31 0.39
CA PRO A 157 11.95 18.09 1.03
C PRO A 157 10.83 17.07 1.19
N TYR A 158 11.08 15.82 0.79
CA TYR A 158 10.15 14.73 1.08
C TYR A 158 10.83 13.37 1.20
N LEU A 159 10.16 12.53 1.98
CA LEU A 159 10.49 11.11 2.15
C LEU A 159 9.28 10.25 1.80
N THR A 160 9.54 9.07 1.25
CA THR A 160 8.48 8.15 0.84
C THR A 160 8.71 6.74 1.36
N VAL A 161 7.61 6.00 1.46
CA VAL A 161 7.62 4.56 1.66
C VAL A 161 6.64 3.91 0.69
N ARG A 162 7.04 2.75 0.16
CA ARG A 162 6.12 1.92 -0.62
C ARG A 162 5.20 1.15 0.30
N LEU A 163 3.91 1.18 -0.02
CA LEU A 163 2.90 0.37 0.65
C LEU A 163 2.58 -0.82 -0.25
N ALA A 164 2.52 -2.00 0.33
CA ALA A 164 2.22 -3.24 -0.40
C ALA A 164 0.72 -3.41 -0.71
N GLY A 165 0.00 -2.31 -0.90
CA GLY A 165 -1.44 -2.32 -1.14
C GLY A 165 -2.25 -2.15 0.16
N LEU A 166 -2.13 -0.99 0.82
CA LEU A 166 -2.93 -0.66 2.00
C LEU A 166 -4.35 -0.27 1.57
N ASP A 167 -5.36 -1.00 2.06
CA ASP A 167 -6.76 -0.58 1.87
C ASP A 167 -7.10 0.58 2.80
N ALA A 168 -7.34 1.77 2.23
CA ALA A 168 -7.64 2.98 2.97
C ALA A 168 -8.86 2.84 3.91
N ALA A 169 -9.86 2.04 3.53
CA ALA A 169 -11.05 1.82 4.36
C ALA A 169 -10.71 1.04 5.64
N GLY A 170 -9.71 0.14 5.58
CA GLY A 170 -9.24 -0.62 6.73
C GLY A 170 -8.39 0.20 7.71
N PHE A 171 -7.84 1.32 7.27
CA PHE A 171 -6.90 2.15 8.04
C PHE A 171 -7.30 3.63 8.01
N PRO A 172 -8.36 4.01 8.72
CA PRO A 172 -8.89 5.36 8.68
C PRO A 172 -8.04 6.41 9.40
N ARG A 173 -6.96 6.02 10.07
CA ARG A 173 -6.11 6.92 10.84
C ARG A 173 -4.64 6.60 10.68
N VAL A 174 -3.80 7.65 10.73
CA VAL A 174 -2.35 7.54 10.88
C VAL A 174 -1.89 8.25 12.14
N ARG A 175 -1.06 7.57 12.92
CA ARG A 175 -0.37 8.11 14.10
C ARG A 175 1.07 8.38 13.73
N ILE A 176 1.58 9.55 14.12
CA ILE A 176 2.97 9.92 13.91
C ILE A 176 3.52 10.44 15.24
N ARG A 177 4.58 9.78 15.74
CA ARG A 177 5.35 10.26 16.88
C ARG A 177 6.60 10.96 16.37
N TYR A 178 6.75 12.21 16.74
CA TYR A 178 7.77 13.10 16.20
C TYR A 178 8.31 14.07 17.23
N ARG A 179 9.45 14.70 16.89
CA ARG A 179 9.89 15.93 17.52
C ARG A 179 10.48 16.89 16.50
N THR A 180 10.31 18.18 16.72
CA THR A 180 10.86 19.28 15.90
C THR A 180 11.14 20.49 16.79
N SER A 181 12.04 21.38 16.34
CA SER A 181 12.47 22.53 17.15
C SER A 181 11.45 23.67 17.19
N GLN A 182 10.61 23.82 16.17
CA GLN A 182 9.69 24.95 16.00
C GLN A 182 8.29 24.51 15.60
N ASN A 183 7.30 25.30 15.96
CA ASN A 183 5.94 25.14 15.44
C ASN A 183 5.94 25.32 13.92
N SER A 184 5.34 24.41 13.20
CA SER A 184 5.29 24.38 11.74
C SER A 184 4.15 23.49 11.25
N SER A 185 4.30 22.95 10.04
CA SER A 185 3.43 21.90 9.52
C SER A 185 4.27 20.87 8.78
N MET A 186 3.80 19.66 8.71
CA MET A 186 4.19 18.66 7.74
C MET A 186 3.04 18.41 6.78
N GLN A 187 3.33 17.91 5.57
CA GLN A 187 2.30 17.51 4.64
C GLN A 187 2.39 16.01 4.39
N LEU A 188 1.26 15.36 4.44
CA LEU A 188 1.12 13.94 4.17
C LEU A 188 0.52 13.77 2.78
N PHE A 189 1.10 12.88 1.98
CA PHE A 189 0.58 12.51 0.69
C PHE A 189 0.41 10.99 0.61
N TRP A 190 -0.50 10.55 -0.22
CA TRP A 190 -0.68 9.14 -0.53
C TRP A 190 -0.81 8.92 -2.03
N ALA A 191 -0.28 7.78 -2.47
CA ALA A 191 -0.34 7.36 -3.85
C ALA A 191 -1.31 6.19 -4.01
N SER A 192 -2.19 6.30 -5.00
CA SER A 192 -2.87 5.17 -5.60
C SER A 192 -2.04 4.61 -6.77
N SER A 193 -2.57 3.66 -7.54
CA SER A 193 -1.96 3.20 -8.79
C SER A 193 -1.69 4.33 -9.80
N ALA A 194 -2.40 5.46 -9.69
CA ALA A 194 -2.17 6.66 -10.51
C ALA A 194 -1.04 7.58 -9.97
N GLY A 195 -0.33 7.15 -8.91
CA GLY A 195 0.75 7.92 -8.30
C GLY A 195 0.29 8.99 -7.29
N TYR A 196 1.22 9.85 -6.89
CA TYR A 196 0.95 11.00 -6.02
C TYR A 196 0.26 12.12 -6.81
N ALA A 197 -0.60 12.89 -6.12
CA ALA A 197 -1.25 14.07 -6.68
C ALA A 197 -1.54 15.09 -5.55
N ALA A 198 -1.61 16.37 -5.89
CA ALA A 198 -1.78 17.44 -4.91
C ALA A 198 -3.08 17.30 -4.09
N GLU A 199 -4.16 16.85 -4.72
CA GLU A 199 -5.45 16.61 -4.09
C GLU A 199 -5.44 15.39 -3.14
N ARG A 200 -4.43 14.53 -3.22
CA ARG A 200 -4.21 13.40 -2.32
C ARG A 200 -3.20 13.76 -1.24
N SER A 201 -3.49 14.83 -0.54
CA SER A 201 -2.64 15.30 0.55
C SER A 201 -3.43 15.94 1.67
N LEU A 202 -2.79 16.05 2.83
CA LEU A 202 -3.30 16.72 4.02
C LEU A 202 -2.17 17.43 4.75
N THR A 203 -2.37 18.70 5.10
CA THR A 203 -1.44 19.44 5.93
C THR A 203 -1.74 19.21 7.40
N VAL A 204 -0.73 18.82 8.16
CA VAL A 204 -0.81 18.50 9.59
C VAL A 204 0.05 19.49 10.38
N PRO A 205 -0.52 20.27 11.30
CA PRO A 205 0.26 21.15 12.16
C PRO A 205 1.14 20.34 13.12
N VAL A 206 2.38 20.78 13.29
CA VAL A 206 3.34 20.19 14.24
C VAL A 206 3.78 21.23 15.27
N GLN A 207 3.89 20.80 16.51
CA GLN A 207 4.33 21.64 17.62
C GLN A 207 5.83 21.41 17.88
N GLY A 208 6.56 22.51 17.98
CA GLY A 208 7.99 22.50 18.31
C GLY A 208 8.27 22.36 19.79
N GLY A 209 9.55 22.53 20.16
CA GLY A 209 10.05 22.50 21.54
C GLY A 209 11.00 21.34 21.83
N ASN A 210 11.37 20.54 20.81
CA ASN A 210 12.29 19.39 20.93
C ASN A 210 11.81 18.26 21.85
N GLU A 211 10.56 18.28 22.25
CA GLU A 211 9.92 17.19 23.01
C GLU A 211 9.25 16.21 22.05
N TRP A 212 9.22 14.95 22.42
CA TRP A 212 8.44 13.94 21.69
C TRP A 212 6.94 14.23 21.81
N ARG A 213 6.29 14.28 20.68
CA ARG A 213 4.85 14.52 20.54
C ARG A 213 4.25 13.47 19.63
N THR A 214 2.96 13.24 19.82
CA THR A 214 2.19 12.35 18.95
C THR A 214 1.05 13.14 18.34
N VAL A 215 0.83 12.94 17.05
CA VAL A 215 -0.35 13.41 16.34
C VAL A 215 -1.10 12.22 15.75
N ASP A 216 -2.40 12.19 16.00
CA ASP A 216 -3.34 11.27 15.36
C ASP A 216 -4.08 12.01 14.26
N VAL A 217 -3.93 11.58 13.05
CA VAL A 217 -4.56 12.17 11.87
C VAL A 217 -5.71 11.28 11.43
N ASP A 218 -6.91 11.81 11.47
CA ASP A 218 -8.10 11.15 10.95
C ASP A 218 -8.20 11.35 9.44
N LEU A 219 -8.05 10.27 8.70
CA LEU A 219 -8.13 10.23 7.24
C LEU A 219 -9.52 9.82 6.75
N SER A 220 -10.41 9.33 7.65
CA SER A 220 -11.74 8.83 7.27
C SER A 220 -12.63 9.89 6.63
N ALA A 221 -12.45 11.14 7.03
CA ALA A 221 -13.18 12.29 6.49
C ALA A 221 -12.56 12.87 5.21
N VAL A 222 -11.39 12.36 4.77
CA VAL A 222 -10.69 12.87 3.59
C VAL A 222 -11.19 12.16 2.34
N PRO A 223 -11.88 12.83 1.40
CA PRO A 223 -12.56 12.16 0.28
C PRO A 223 -11.63 11.37 -0.64
N THR A 224 -10.35 11.75 -0.70
CA THR A 224 -9.34 11.09 -1.54
C THR A 224 -8.59 9.95 -0.82
N TRP A 225 -8.84 9.74 0.48
CA TRP A 225 -8.37 8.58 1.23
C TRP A 225 -9.31 7.40 1.02
N GLN A 226 -9.26 6.81 -0.15
CA GLN A 226 -10.13 5.69 -0.54
C GLN A 226 -9.42 4.78 -1.54
N GLY A 227 -9.79 3.50 -1.55
CA GLY A 227 -9.18 2.53 -2.43
C GLY A 227 -7.85 2.03 -1.88
N ILE A 228 -7.01 1.54 -2.77
CA ILE A 228 -5.73 0.93 -2.39
C ILE A 228 -4.60 1.92 -2.54
N MET A 229 -3.87 2.10 -1.44
CA MET A 229 -2.69 2.96 -1.39
C MET A 229 -1.44 2.12 -1.64
N VAL A 230 -0.60 2.59 -2.56
CA VAL A 230 0.67 1.92 -2.93
C VAL A 230 1.89 2.70 -2.47
N GLY A 231 1.71 3.89 -1.92
CA GLY A 231 2.79 4.71 -1.37
C GLY A 231 2.29 5.74 -0.37
N PHE A 232 3.16 6.11 0.55
CA PHE A 232 2.94 7.19 1.50
C PHE A 232 4.16 8.10 1.52
N ARG A 233 3.92 9.40 1.59
CA ARG A 233 4.95 10.45 1.56
C ARG A 233 4.71 11.41 2.71
N ILE A 234 5.79 11.82 3.33
CA ILE A 234 5.81 12.90 4.32
C ILE A 234 6.73 14.01 3.80
N ASP A 235 6.22 15.23 3.74
CA ASP A 235 7.00 16.43 3.52
C ASP A 235 7.26 17.05 4.89
N PRO A 236 8.49 16.95 5.40
CA PRO A 236 8.82 17.45 6.73
C PRO A 236 8.86 18.98 6.74
N PRO A 237 8.72 19.62 7.92
CA PRO A 237 8.92 21.04 8.06
C PRO A 237 10.35 21.46 7.65
N ALA A 238 10.52 22.68 7.13
CA ALA A 238 11.82 23.19 6.67
C ALA A 238 12.91 23.19 7.76
N VAL A 239 12.52 23.21 9.03
CA VAL A 239 13.46 23.12 10.18
C VAL A 239 13.91 21.68 10.47
N GLY A 240 13.37 20.71 9.74
CA GLY A 240 13.60 19.29 9.98
C GLY A 240 12.70 18.68 11.04
N ILE A 241 12.68 17.37 11.08
CA ILE A 241 11.89 16.58 12.03
C ILE A 241 12.64 15.28 12.34
N GLU A 242 12.45 14.78 13.53
CA GLU A 242 12.79 13.40 13.90
C GLU A 242 11.49 12.61 14.04
N LEU A 243 11.42 11.44 13.40
CA LEU A 243 10.28 10.52 13.46
C LEU A 243 10.69 9.30 14.30
N ASP A 244 9.94 9.02 15.35
CA ASP A 244 10.13 7.87 16.22
C ASP A 244 9.19 6.72 15.80
N GLU A 245 8.00 7.08 15.33
CA GLU A 245 7.01 6.12 14.89
C GLU A 245 6.11 6.72 13.79
N VAL A 246 5.81 5.91 12.80
CA VAL A 246 4.68 6.13 11.89
C VAL A 246 3.83 4.87 11.91
N ARG A 247 2.52 5.00 12.12
CA ARG A 247 1.63 3.86 12.31
C ARG A 247 0.27 4.10 11.66
N PHE A 248 -0.16 3.20 10.79
CA PHE A 248 -1.54 3.15 10.34
C PHE A 248 -2.39 2.34 11.31
N LEU A 249 -3.44 2.94 11.81
CA LEU A 249 -4.33 2.33 12.80
C LEU A 249 -5.55 1.76 12.10
N PRO A 250 -5.88 0.48 12.35
CA PRO A 250 -7.08 -0.13 11.79
C PRO A 250 -8.34 0.56 12.33
N GLY A 251 -9.39 0.52 11.51
CA GLY A 251 -10.71 0.90 11.96
C GLY A 251 -11.16 0.01 13.11
N ILE A 252 -11.82 0.59 14.11
CA ILE A 252 -12.49 -0.22 15.13
C ILE A 252 -13.65 -0.89 14.41
N PRO A 253 -13.76 -2.24 14.42
CA PRO A 253 -14.94 -2.90 13.89
C PRO A 253 -16.17 -2.36 14.61
N ASP A 254 -17.20 -1.98 13.85
CA ASP A 254 -18.49 -1.66 14.44
C ASP A 254 -18.97 -2.88 15.23
N PRO A 255 -19.44 -2.70 16.47
CA PRO A 255 -19.88 -3.79 17.34
C PRO A 255 -21.09 -4.53 16.78
#